data_d2f903d89b9c57cbbe49b738cd3b6dd2
#
_entry.id   d2f903d89b9c57cbbe49b738cd3b6dd2
#
_cell.length_a   1.000
_cell.length_b   1.000
_cell.length_c   1.000
_cell.angle_alpha   90.00
_cell.angle_beta   90.00
_cell.angle_gamma   90.00
#
_symmetry.space_group_name_H-M   'P 1'
#
loop_
_entity.id
_entity.type
_entity.pdbx_description
1 polymer ?
#
loop_
_entity_poly.entity_id
_entity_poly.type
_entity_poly.pdbx_seq_one_letter_code
_entity_poly.pdbx_strand_id
1 'polypeptide(L)'
;PHPAHGGTMNNKVVYSAYKSFADNGFTALRINFRGVGQSQGAFDNGIGELTDATTAMDWLQMNNPLSESFWVAGFSFGSWIGMQLIMRRPEINYFITISPPVNKYDFSFLSPCPIPGLIIQGNNDSIVSEDAVVDLVDKLSKQKHSRVEYKTIHGADHFFRSKLDELEQTISEYCKDSYHGQKTPSKHSRSSKKEKSLQKMLLD
;
A
#
# COMPACT_ATOMS: atom_id res chain seq x y z
N PRO A 1 12.04 -2.99 5.09
CA PRO A 1 13.19 -3.84 4.71
C PRO A 1 13.21 -5.14 5.52
N HIS A 2 14.05 -6.12 5.10
CA HIS A 2 14.10 -7.46 5.68
C HIS A 2 14.72 -7.44 7.10
N PRO A 3 14.03 -7.99 8.12
CA PRO A 3 14.49 -7.95 9.52
C PRO A 3 15.87 -8.58 9.71
N ALA A 4 16.11 -9.76 9.16
CA ALA A 4 17.37 -10.49 9.32
C ALA A 4 18.54 -9.87 8.53
N HIS A 5 18.31 -8.83 7.73
CA HIS A 5 19.34 -8.11 6.96
C HIS A 5 19.53 -6.67 7.46
N GLY A 6 19.29 -6.41 8.75
CA GLY A 6 19.44 -5.10 9.37
C GLY A 6 18.35 -4.10 9.02
N GLY A 7 17.22 -4.57 8.51
CA GLY A 7 16.07 -3.73 8.18
C GLY A 7 15.40 -3.17 9.42
N THR A 8 15.21 -1.85 9.46
CA THR A 8 14.51 -1.16 10.54
C THR A 8 13.50 -0.15 10.01
N MET A 9 12.58 0.31 10.84
CA MET A 9 11.65 1.40 10.51
C MET A 9 12.36 2.75 10.24
N ASN A 10 13.65 2.87 10.57
CA ASN A 10 14.47 4.05 10.31
C ASN A 10 15.22 3.99 8.97
N ASN A 11 14.99 2.95 8.17
CA ASN A 11 15.47 2.91 6.79
C ASN A 11 14.97 4.15 6.04
N LYS A 12 15.81 4.76 5.22
CA LYS A 12 15.49 6.02 4.53
C LYS A 12 14.27 5.91 3.62
N VAL A 13 14.10 4.81 2.91
CA VAL A 13 12.91 4.58 2.05
C VAL A 13 11.63 4.51 2.90
N VAL A 14 11.68 3.77 4.02
CA VAL A 14 10.54 3.68 4.96
C VAL A 14 10.22 5.04 5.56
N TYR A 15 11.24 5.81 5.92
CA TYR A 15 11.06 7.16 6.48
C TYR A 15 10.48 8.13 5.43
N SER A 16 10.97 8.09 4.19
CA SER A 16 10.45 8.91 3.09
C SER A 16 8.99 8.58 2.79
N ALA A 17 8.62 7.30 2.75
CA ALA A 17 7.22 6.91 2.59
C ALA A 17 6.35 7.43 3.76
N TYR A 18 6.79 7.22 5.02
CA TYR A 18 6.10 7.74 6.19
C TYR A 18 5.91 9.26 6.13
N LYS A 19 6.97 10.00 5.81
CA LYS A 19 6.95 11.45 5.67
C LYS A 19 5.97 11.90 4.59
N SER A 20 5.98 11.25 3.43
CA SER A 20 5.06 11.57 2.34
C SER A 20 3.60 11.42 2.76
N PHE A 21 3.25 10.37 3.50
CA PHE A 21 1.89 10.21 4.04
C PHE A 21 1.56 11.32 5.05
N ALA A 22 2.44 11.58 6.00
CA ALA A 22 2.23 12.61 7.03
C ALA A 22 2.05 14.01 6.41
N ASP A 23 2.89 14.38 5.44
CA ASP A 23 2.82 15.66 4.73
C ASP A 23 1.53 15.80 3.90
N ASN A 24 0.89 14.70 3.52
CA ASN A 24 -0.41 14.68 2.84
C ASN A 24 -1.61 14.49 3.80
N GLY A 25 -1.40 14.68 5.10
CA GLY A 25 -2.48 14.73 6.11
C GLY A 25 -2.94 13.38 6.63
N PHE A 26 -2.21 12.29 6.37
CA PHE A 26 -2.50 10.99 6.94
C PHE A 26 -1.95 10.87 8.38
N THR A 27 -2.70 10.19 9.24
CA THR A 27 -2.10 9.61 10.44
C THR A 27 -1.29 8.41 10.02
N ALA A 28 0.04 8.49 10.14
CA ALA A 28 0.95 7.46 9.67
C ALA A 28 1.65 6.73 10.81
N LEU A 29 1.80 5.43 10.70
CA LEU A 29 2.51 4.57 11.62
C LEU A 29 3.57 3.78 10.86
N ARG A 30 4.80 3.75 11.38
CA ARG A 30 5.87 2.85 10.94
C ARG A 30 6.30 1.97 12.09
N ILE A 31 6.60 0.72 11.79
CA ILE A 31 6.90 -0.30 12.79
C ILE A 31 8.26 -0.94 12.54
N ASN A 32 8.86 -1.46 13.59
CA ASN A 32 9.86 -2.51 13.51
C ASN A 32 9.17 -3.86 13.63
N PHE A 33 9.47 -4.77 12.72
CA PHE A 33 9.04 -6.16 12.89
C PHE A 33 9.69 -6.80 14.10
N ARG A 34 9.17 -7.94 14.53
CA ARG A 34 9.70 -8.74 15.64
C ARG A 34 11.21 -8.98 15.51
N GLY A 35 11.89 -8.95 16.65
CA GLY A 35 13.34 -9.12 16.73
C GLY A 35 14.16 -7.92 16.22
N VAL A 36 13.54 -6.80 15.83
CA VAL A 36 14.23 -5.59 15.34
C VAL A 36 14.14 -4.46 16.36
N GLY A 37 15.28 -3.89 16.71
CA GLY A 37 15.37 -2.78 17.65
C GLY A 37 14.86 -3.17 19.05
N GLN A 38 13.79 -2.54 19.50
CA GLN A 38 13.16 -2.87 20.79
C GLN A 38 11.96 -3.82 20.66
N SER A 39 11.61 -4.24 19.44
CA SER A 39 10.54 -5.21 19.22
C SER A 39 10.97 -6.59 19.67
N GLN A 40 10.16 -7.21 20.51
CA GLN A 40 10.41 -8.56 21.04
C GLN A 40 10.25 -9.64 19.96
N GLY A 41 10.65 -10.87 20.30
CA GLY A 41 10.55 -12.02 19.43
C GLY A 41 11.74 -12.18 18.48
N ALA A 42 11.54 -12.96 17.44
CA ALA A 42 12.54 -13.26 16.41
C ALA A 42 11.86 -13.34 15.03
N PHE A 43 12.65 -13.17 13.98
CA PHE A 43 12.19 -13.33 12.60
C PHE A 43 11.50 -14.68 12.37
N ASP A 44 10.30 -14.66 11.80
CA ASP A 44 9.42 -15.83 11.66
C ASP A 44 8.97 -16.04 10.20
N ASN A 45 9.86 -15.81 9.27
CA ASN A 45 9.69 -16.10 7.84
C ASN A 45 8.42 -15.51 7.21
N GLY A 46 7.94 -14.39 7.75
CA GLY A 46 6.78 -13.64 7.26
C GLY A 46 5.48 -13.96 8.00
N ILE A 47 5.36 -15.09 8.70
CA ILE A 47 4.13 -15.45 9.42
C ILE A 47 3.92 -14.51 10.61
N GLY A 48 4.93 -14.40 11.44
CA GLY A 48 4.91 -13.52 12.59
C GLY A 48 4.91 -12.04 12.19
N GLU A 49 5.68 -11.67 11.17
CA GLU A 49 5.74 -10.30 10.65
C GLU A 49 4.39 -9.83 10.11
N LEU A 50 3.60 -10.73 9.50
CA LEU A 50 2.24 -10.43 9.09
C LEU A 50 1.32 -10.18 10.29
N THR A 51 1.50 -10.94 11.37
CA THR A 51 0.78 -10.70 12.63
C THR A 51 1.17 -9.35 13.24
N ASP A 52 2.45 -8.98 13.21
CA ASP A 52 2.93 -7.69 13.67
C ASP A 52 2.27 -6.53 12.90
N ALA A 53 2.22 -6.65 11.56
CA ALA A 53 1.57 -5.66 10.70
C ALA A 53 0.05 -5.57 10.96
N THR A 54 -0.61 -6.71 11.18
CA THR A 54 -2.03 -6.76 11.57
C THR A 54 -2.27 -6.04 12.89
N THR A 55 -1.47 -6.34 13.91
CA THR A 55 -1.57 -5.70 15.24
C THR A 55 -1.34 -4.19 15.16
N ALA A 56 -0.36 -3.76 14.38
CA ALA A 56 -0.09 -2.35 14.17
C ALA A 56 -1.27 -1.63 13.47
N MET A 57 -1.91 -2.28 12.51
CA MET A 57 -3.11 -1.75 11.86
C MET A 57 -4.28 -1.67 12.83
N ASP A 58 -4.54 -2.71 13.62
CA ASP A 58 -5.60 -2.69 14.66
C ASP A 58 -5.38 -1.55 15.65
N TRP A 59 -4.15 -1.35 16.11
CA TRP A 59 -3.80 -0.23 16.98
C TRP A 59 -4.08 1.13 16.33
N LEU A 60 -3.70 1.28 15.06
CA LEU A 60 -3.92 2.53 14.32
C LEU A 60 -5.42 2.83 14.16
N GLN A 61 -6.24 1.82 13.83
CA GLN A 61 -7.69 1.93 13.72
C GLN A 61 -8.34 2.31 15.05
N MET A 62 -7.97 1.64 16.14
CA MET A 62 -8.51 1.93 17.47
C MET A 62 -8.22 3.36 17.92
N ASN A 63 -7.06 3.91 17.54
CA ASN A 63 -6.68 5.28 17.89
C ASN A 63 -7.18 6.34 16.89
N ASN A 64 -7.77 5.92 15.78
CA ASN A 64 -8.31 6.80 14.75
C ASN A 64 -9.70 6.31 14.26
N PRO A 65 -10.70 6.27 15.14
CA PRO A 65 -12.00 5.64 14.83
C PRO A 65 -12.82 6.39 13.78
N LEU A 66 -12.45 7.62 13.45
CA LEU A 66 -13.13 8.43 12.43
C LEU A 66 -12.42 8.41 11.06
N SER A 67 -11.39 7.57 10.92
CA SER A 67 -10.69 7.46 9.63
C SER A 67 -11.57 6.77 8.59
N GLU A 68 -11.71 7.40 7.42
CA GLU A 68 -12.54 6.93 6.32
C GLU A 68 -11.77 6.04 5.33
N SER A 69 -10.43 6.05 5.38
CA SER A 69 -9.60 5.32 4.44
C SER A 69 -8.32 4.81 5.10
N PHE A 70 -8.00 3.55 4.83
CA PHE A 70 -6.81 2.87 5.32
C PHE A 70 -5.89 2.49 4.17
N TRP A 71 -4.61 2.78 4.35
CA TRP A 71 -3.58 2.56 3.35
C TRP A 71 -2.45 1.73 3.93
N VAL A 72 -1.88 0.88 3.10
CA VAL A 72 -0.68 0.11 3.43
C VAL A 72 0.44 0.51 2.49
N ALA A 73 1.60 0.83 3.05
CA ALA A 73 2.83 1.03 2.31
C ALA A 73 3.91 0.04 2.76
N GLY A 74 4.60 -0.57 1.81
CA GLY A 74 5.66 -1.52 2.10
C GLY A 74 6.89 -1.32 1.22
N PHE A 75 8.08 -1.53 1.81
CA PHE A 75 9.34 -1.52 1.08
C PHE A 75 10.01 -2.89 1.16
N SER A 76 10.43 -3.42 0.01
CA SER A 76 11.16 -4.69 -0.08
C SER A 76 10.39 -5.82 0.62
N PHE A 77 10.98 -6.51 1.61
CA PHE A 77 10.28 -7.52 2.42
C PHE A 77 8.94 -7.00 2.98
N GLY A 78 8.91 -5.75 3.46
CA GLY A 78 7.68 -5.12 3.96
C GLY A 78 6.60 -4.97 2.89
N SER A 79 6.96 -4.89 1.61
CA SER A 79 5.97 -4.89 0.53
C SER A 79 5.28 -6.25 0.38
N TRP A 80 6.03 -7.36 0.51
CA TRP A 80 5.46 -8.69 0.51
C TRP A 80 4.52 -8.94 1.69
N ILE A 81 4.89 -8.45 2.89
CA ILE A 81 3.99 -8.49 4.06
C ILE A 81 2.75 -7.62 3.84
N GLY A 82 2.91 -6.39 3.35
CA GLY A 82 1.80 -5.50 3.04
C GLY A 82 0.82 -6.08 2.02
N MET A 83 1.33 -6.73 0.98
CA MET A 83 0.49 -7.40 -0.03
C MET A 83 -0.27 -8.60 0.54
N GLN A 84 0.30 -9.34 1.47
CA GLN A 84 -0.43 -10.39 2.18
C GLN A 84 -1.50 -9.81 3.12
N LEU A 85 -1.22 -8.65 3.73
CA LEU A 85 -2.16 -7.97 4.61
C LEU A 85 -3.40 -7.52 3.86
N ILE A 86 -3.28 -6.91 2.67
CA ILE A 86 -4.45 -6.48 1.86
C ILE A 86 -5.37 -7.62 1.46
N MET A 87 -4.85 -8.85 1.35
CA MET A 87 -5.65 -10.05 1.06
C MET A 87 -6.48 -10.53 2.27
N ARG A 88 -6.19 -10.04 3.46
CA ARG A 88 -6.81 -10.46 4.73
C ARG A 88 -7.60 -9.36 5.42
N ARG A 89 -7.41 -8.12 5.00
CA ARG A 89 -7.97 -6.91 5.65
C ARG A 89 -8.75 -6.11 4.62
N PRO A 90 -10.06 -6.40 4.44
CA PRO A 90 -10.91 -5.77 3.42
C PRO A 90 -11.17 -4.28 3.66
N GLU A 91 -10.87 -3.76 4.85
CA GLU A 91 -10.96 -2.35 5.17
C GLU A 91 -9.82 -1.52 4.57
N ILE A 92 -8.73 -2.14 4.09
CA ILE A 92 -7.66 -1.44 3.39
C ILE A 92 -8.16 -1.02 2.00
N ASN A 93 -8.01 0.25 1.68
CA ASN A 93 -8.54 0.83 0.45
C ASN A 93 -7.50 0.99 -0.64
N TYR A 94 -6.23 1.22 -0.26
CA TYR A 94 -5.12 1.46 -1.18
C TYR A 94 -3.82 0.84 -0.67
N PHE A 95 -2.93 0.54 -1.59
CA PHE A 95 -1.57 0.15 -1.25
C PHE A 95 -0.51 0.94 -2.04
N ILE A 96 0.67 1.06 -1.45
CA ILE A 96 1.90 1.44 -2.15
C ILE A 96 2.96 0.39 -1.86
N THR A 97 3.55 -0.19 -2.90
CA THR A 97 4.62 -1.17 -2.76
C THR A 97 5.87 -0.67 -3.48
N ILE A 98 7.00 -0.69 -2.76
CA ILE A 98 8.27 -0.13 -3.20
C ILE A 98 9.28 -1.26 -3.28
N SER A 99 9.87 -1.47 -4.46
CA SER A 99 10.82 -2.55 -4.76
C SER A 99 10.35 -3.92 -4.25
N PRO A 100 9.19 -4.42 -4.70
CA PRO A 100 8.66 -5.70 -4.25
C PRO A 100 9.60 -6.85 -4.65
N PRO A 101 10.04 -7.70 -3.70
CA PRO A 101 11.05 -8.74 -3.96
C PRO A 101 10.47 -9.99 -4.62
N VAL A 102 9.89 -9.82 -5.81
CA VAL A 102 9.20 -10.84 -6.60
C VAL A 102 10.12 -11.98 -7.07
N ASN A 103 11.43 -11.76 -7.06
CA ASN A 103 12.46 -12.76 -7.35
C ASN A 103 12.78 -13.66 -6.15
N LYS A 104 12.26 -13.34 -4.96
CA LYS A 104 12.53 -14.07 -3.70
C LYS A 104 11.28 -14.62 -3.04
N TYR A 105 10.15 -13.97 -3.23
CA TYR A 105 8.88 -14.30 -2.60
C TYR A 105 7.79 -14.47 -3.65
N ASP A 106 6.85 -15.34 -3.37
CA ASP A 106 5.68 -15.55 -4.22
C ASP A 106 4.65 -14.42 -4.01
N PHE A 107 4.19 -13.83 -5.11
CA PHE A 107 3.13 -12.82 -5.20
C PHE A 107 1.90 -13.33 -5.96
N SER A 108 1.84 -14.64 -6.27
CA SER A 108 0.73 -15.24 -7.05
C SER A 108 -0.63 -15.10 -6.35
N PHE A 109 -0.64 -14.94 -5.03
CA PHE A 109 -1.86 -14.72 -4.24
C PHE A 109 -2.58 -13.40 -4.58
N LEU A 110 -1.94 -12.44 -5.28
CA LEU A 110 -2.56 -11.22 -5.79
C LEU A 110 -3.42 -11.41 -7.05
N SER A 111 -3.91 -12.60 -7.29
CA SER A 111 -4.76 -12.90 -8.43
C SER A 111 -6.13 -13.42 -7.96
N PRO A 112 -7.15 -12.54 -7.87
CA PRO A 112 -7.18 -11.12 -8.25
C PRO A 112 -6.65 -10.18 -7.14
N CYS A 113 -6.05 -9.06 -7.55
CA CYS A 113 -5.70 -7.98 -6.62
C CYS A 113 -6.97 -7.22 -6.21
N PRO A 114 -7.29 -7.14 -4.90
CA PRO A 114 -8.62 -6.70 -4.45
C PRO A 114 -8.82 -5.19 -4.49
N ILE A 115 -7.73 -4.41 -4.46
CA ILE A 115 -7.78 -2.95 -4.26
C ILE A 115 -6.82 -2.23 -5.22
N PRO A 116 -7.05 -0.93 -5.49
CA PRO A 116 -6.11 -0.11 -6.25
C PRO A 116 -4.82 0.13 -5.48
N GLY A 117 -3.74 0.38 -6.22
CA GLY A 117 -2.46 0.68 -5.60
C GLY A 117 -1.39 1.09 -6.59
N LEU A 118 -0.24 1.45 -6.03
CA LEU A 118 0.94 1.88 -6.77
C LEU A 118 2.12 0.95 -6.50
N ILE A 119 2.76 0.51 -7.57
CA ILE A 119 4.03 -0.21 -7.53
C ILE A 119 5.13 0.75 -7.99
N ILE A 120 6.18 0.93 -7.17
CA ILE A 120 7.33 1.79 -7.48
C ILE A 120 8.59 0.93 -7.57
N GLN A 121 9.34 1.07 -8.66
CA GLN A 121 10.59 0.34 -8.88
C GLN A 121 11.68 1.26 -9.39
N GLY A 122 12.92 1.03 -8.92
CA GLY A 122 14.10 1.65 -9.49
C GLY A 122 14.69 0.81 -10.62
N ASN A 123 14.99 1.40 -11.77
CA ASN A 123 15.53 0.64 -12.90
C ASN A 123 17.04 0.32 -12.77
N ASN A 124 17.70 0.82 -11.74
CA ASN A 124 19.07 0.47 -11.39
C ASN A 124 19.15 -0.40 -10.11
N ASP A 125 18.05 -1.06 -9.77
CA ASP A 125 17.96 -1.96 -8.63
C ASP A 125 18.66 -3.29 -8.95
N SER A 126 19.78 -3.55 -8.27
CA SER A 126 20.57 -4.77 -8.43
C SER A 126 20.09 -5.94 -7.55
N ILE A 127 19.16 -5.70 -6.64
CA ILE A 127 18.60 -6.72 -5.72
C ILE A 127 17.31 -7.31 -6.29
N VAL A 128 16.46 -6.46 -6.86
CA VAL A 128 15.22 -6.84 -7.53
C VAL A 128 15.22 -6.20 -8.91
N SER A 129 15.36 -7.00 -9.97
CA SER A 129 15.38 -6.47 -11.33
C SER A 129 14.05 -5.85 -11.71
N GLU A 130 14.10 -4.77 -12.48
CA GLU A 130 12.90 -4.12 -13.01
C GLU A 130 12.03 -5.10 -13.82
N ASP A 131 12.65 -5.94 -14.66
CA ASP A 131 11.93 -6.93 -15.49
C ASP A 131 11.05 -7.86 -14.65
N ALA A 132 11.56 -8.32 -13.50
CA ALA A 132 10.79 -9.19 -12.61
C ALA A 132 9.57 -8.47 -12.00
N VAL A 133 9.68 -7.17 -11.75
CA VAL A 133 8.55 -6.35 -11.26
C VAL A 133 7.57 -6.06 -12.38
N VAL A 134 8.04 -5.79 -13.59
CA VAL A 134 7.21 -5.61 -14.79
C VAL A 134 6.37 -6.87 -15.06
N ASP A 135 6.94 -8.06 -14.92
CA ASP A 135 6.21 -9.32 -15.05
C ASP A 135 5.04 -9.44 -14.04
N LEU A 136 5.24 -8.97 -12.80
CA LEU A 136 4.16 -8.90 -11.82
C LEU A 136 3.09 -7.89 -12.26
N VAL A 137 3.50 -6.69 -12.66
CA VAL A 137 2.59 -5.62 -13.12
C VAL A 137 1.76 -6.09 -14.30
N ASP A 138 2.36 -6.76 -15.26
CA ASP A 138 1.67 -7.33 -16.43
C ASP A 138 0.61 -8.36 -16.05
N LYS A 139 0.90 -9.21 -15.06
CA LYS A 139 -0.08 -10.17 -14.54
C LYS A 139 -1.24 -9.47 -13.83
N LEU A 140 -0.96 -8.41 -13.08
CA LEU A 140 -1.99 -7.65 -12.37
C LEU A 140 -2.83 -6.82 -13.35
N SER A 141 -2.23 -6.19 -14.36
CA SER A 141 -2.93 -5.36 -15.35
C SER A 141 -3.91 -6.13 -16.23
N LYS A 142 -3.65 -7.42 -16.48
CA LYS A 142 -4.54 -8.32 -17.22
C LYS A 142 -5.79 -8.74 -16.44
N GLN A 143 -5.84 -8.46 -15.16
CA GLN A 143 -7.01 -8.79 -14.33
C GLN A 143 -8.16 -7.82 -14.62
N LYS A 144 -9.37 -8.37 -14.70
CA LYS A 144 -10.57 -7.56 -14.90
C LYS A 144 -10.73 -6.56 -13.74
N HIS A 145 -10.88 -5.28 -14.10
CA HIS A 145 -11.01 -4.17 -13.14
C HIS A 145 -9.75 -3.87 -12.31
N SER A 146 -8.56 -4.32 -12.71
CA SER A 146 -7.32 -3.91 -12.07
C SER A 146 -7.16 -2.39 -12.12
N ARG A 147 -6.73 -1.82 -10.99
CA ARG A 147 -6.43 -0.39 -10.84
C ARG A 147 -5.05 -0.23 -10.18
N VAL A 148 -4.11 -1.06 -10.63
CA VAL A 148 -2.72 -1.01 -10.17
C VAL A 148 -1.92 -0.15 -11.12
N GLU A 149 -1.30 0.90 -10.59
CA GLU A 149 -0.39 1.78 -11.31
C GLU A 149 1.05 1.32 -11.11
N TYR A 150 1.89 1.58 -12.10
CA TYR A 150 3.32 1.30 -12.06
C TYR A 150 4.12 2.56 -12.37
N LYS A 151 5.14 2.82 -11.56
CA LYS A 151 6.07 3.94 -11.75
C LYS A 151 7.51 3.45 -11.62
N THR A 152 8.31 3.71 -12.67
CA THR A 152 9.76 3.53 -12.63
C THR A 152 10.44 4.83 -12.22
N ILE A 153 11.34 4.77 -11.24
CA ILE A 153 12.24 5.89 -10.91
C ILE A 153 13.60 5.62 -11.56
N HIS A 154 13.91 6.41 -12.58
CA HIS A 154 15.11 6.21 -13.38
C HIS A 154 16.40 6.51 -12.61
N GLY A 155 17.36 5.58 -12.69
CA GLY A 155 18.64 5.65 -11.99
C GLY A 155 18.56 5.31 -10.50
N ALA A 156 17.39 4.96 -9.98
CA ALA A 156 17.24 4.55 -8.58
C ALA A 156 17.76 3.13 -8.37
N ASP A 157 18.57 2.95 -7.33
CA ASP A 157 18.94 1.66 -6.78
C ASP A 157 17.85 1.13 -5.82
N HIS A 158 18.04 -0.07 -5.27
CA HIS A 158 17.08 -0.69 -4.32
C HIS A 158 16.71 0.21 -3.13
N PHE A 159 17.62 1.05 -2.68
CA PHE A 159 17.46 1.93 -1.52
C PHE A 159 17.16 3.39 -1.90
N PHE A 160 17.00 3.69 -3.19
CA PHE A 160 16.70 5.04 -3.71
C PHE A 160 17.70 6.11 -3.20
N ARG A 161 18.98 5.76 -3.00
CA ARG A 161 19.98 6.61 -2.28
C ARG A 161 20.09 8.03 -2.82
N SER A 162 20.00 8.21 -4.13
CA SER A 162 20.07 9.52 -4.80
C SER A 162 18.73 10.01 -5.33
N LYS A 163 17.63 9.31 -4.99
CA LYS A 163 16.30 9.49 -5.58
C LYS A 163 15.17 9.52 -4.56
N LEU A 164 15.51 9.80 -3.28
CA LEU A 164 14.49 9.84 -2.22
C LEU A 164 13.49 10.97 -2.45
N ASP A 165 13.91 12.14 -2.94
CA ASP A 165 13.01 13.25 -3.23
C ASP A 165 12.01 12.89 -4.36
N GLU A 166 12.48 12.20 -5.41
CA GLU A 166 11.63 11.72 -6.50
C GLU A 166 10.65 10.63 -6.00
N LEU A 167 11.08 9.76 -5.09
CA LEU A 167 10.22 8.79 -4.42
C LEU A 167 9.15 9.49 -3.58
N GLU A 168 9.51 10.46 -2.76
CA GLU A 168 8.56 11.25 -1.94
C GLU A 168 7.54 11.97 -2.81
N GLN A 169 7.98 12.58 -3.90
CA GLN A 169 7.10 13.24 -4.85
C GLN A 169 6.12 12.24 -5.49
N THR A 170 6.60 11.10 -5.98
CA THR A 170 5.78 10.05 -6.59
C THR A 170 4.70 9.55 -5.64
N ILE A 171 5.04 9.30 -4.38
CA ILE A 171 4.08 8.89 -3.35
C ILE A 171 3.06 10.00 -3.10
N SER A 172 3.51 11.24 -2.96
CA SER A 172 2.64 12.39 -2.68
C SER A 172 1.65 12.67 -3.81
N GLU A 173 2.08 12.55 -5.05
CA GLU A 173 1.21 12.68 -6.22
C GLU A 173 0.12 11.61 -6.20
N TYR A 174 0.48 10.35 -6.01
CA TYR A 174 -0.49 9.24 -5.92
C TYR A 174 -1.48 9.42 -4.76
N CYS A 175 -1.03 9.88 -3.60
CA CYS A 175 -1.91 10.17 -2.46
C CYS A 175 -2.95 11.25 -2.81
N LYS A 176 -2.54 12.34 -3.46
CA LYS A 176 -3.43 13.44 -3.85
C LYS A 176 -4.46 12.99 -4.87
N ASP A 177 -4.03 12.29 -5.92
CA ASP A 177 -4.92 11.85 -7.01
C ASP A 177 -5.95 10.84 -6.51
N SER A 178 -5.53 9.89 -5.67
CA SER A 178 -6.42 8.87 -5.11
C SER A 178 -7.43 9.47 -4.10
N TYR A 179 -7.03 10.44 -3.28
CA TYR A 179 -7.91 11.09 -2.32
C TYR A 179 -8.95 11.99 -2.99
N HIS A 180 -8.55 12.75 -4.04
CA HIS A 180 -9.47 13.61 -4.79
C HIS A 180 -10.44 12.80 -5.67
N GLY A 181 -10.02 11.65 -6.18
CA GLY A 181 -10.88 10.73 -6.92
C GLY A 181 -12.08 10.20 -6.12
N GLN A 182 -11.98 10.14 -4.79
CA GLN A 182 -13.08 9.73 -3.91
C GLN A 182 -14.14 10.84 -3.70
N LYS A 183 -13.77 12.12 -3.83
CA LYS A 183 -14.68 13.25 -3.63
C LYS A 183 -15.57 13.57 -4.83
N THR A 184 -15.35 12.97 -5.99
CA THR A 184 -16.27 13.07 -7.13
C THR A 184 -17.33 11.99 -7.02
N PRO A 185 -18.62 12.33 -6.73
CA PRO A 185 -19.67 11.32 -6.68
C PRO A 185 -19.81 10.69 -8.07
N SER A 186 -19.73 9.37 -8.13
CA SER A 186 -20.07 8.63 -9.35
C SER A 186 -21.49 9.03 -9.75
N LYS A 187 -21.66 9.59 -10.97
CA LYS A 187 -22.97 9.91 -11.56
C LYS A 187 -23.76 8.63 -11.89
N HIS A 188 -24.02 7.80 -10.91
CA HIS A 188 -24.92 6.64 -11.03
C HIS A 188 -25.62 6.37 -9.69
N SER A 189 -26.29 7.37 -9.10
CA SER A 189 -27.32 7.10 -8.13
C SER A 189 -28.68 7.09 -8.82
N ARG A 190 -29.11 5.94 -9.28
CA ARG A 190 -30.53 5.62 -9.51
C ARG A 190 -31.24 5.56 -8.16
N SER A 191 -31.59 6.69 -7.56
CA SER A 191 -32.47 6.71 -6.39
C SER A 191 -33.46 7.86 -6.31
N SER A 192 -33.82 8.50 -7.42
CA SER A 192 -34.85 9.55 -7.37
C SER A 192 -36.26 9.11 -7.79
N LYS A 193 -36.46 7.85 -8.21
CA LYS A 193 -37.81 7.36 -8.59
C LYS A 193 -38.58 6.63 -7.49
N LYS A 194 -37.92 6.08 -6.47
CA LYS A 194 -38.58 5.41 -5.37
C LYS A 194 -39.10 6.35 -4.26
N GLU A 195 -38.40 7.43 -3.99
CA GLU A 195 -38.86 8.40 -2.97
C GLU A 195 -40.08 9.21 -3.43
N LYS A 196 -40.16 9.58 -4.71
CA LYS A 196 -41.33 10.28 -5.26
C LYS A 196 -42.60 9.37 -5.30
N SER A 197 -42.44 8.06 -5.36
CA SER A 197 -43.53 7.10 -5.31
C SER A 197 -44.10 6.92 -3.89
N LEU A 198 -43.24 6.93 -2.86
CA LEU A 198 -43.67 6.82 -1.46
C LEU A 198 -44.37 8.09 -0.97
N GLN A 199 -43.93 9.27 -1.38
CA GLN A 199 -44.52 10.54 -0.99
C GLN A 199 -45.93 10.75 -1.60
N LYS A 200 -46.20 10.13 -2.75
CA LYS A 200 -47.52 10.18 -3.39
C LYS A 200 -48.54 9.21 -2.77
N MET A 201 -48.10 8.15 -2.11
CA MET A 201 -48.96 7.18 -1.41
C MET A 201 -49.35 7.62 0.02
N LEU A 202 -48.80 8.69 0.54
CA LEU A 202 -49.10 9.22 1.88
C LEU A 202 -49.99 10.48 1.85
N LEU A 203 -50.45 10.91 0.67
CA LEU A 203 -51.28 12.09 0.47
C LEU A 203 -52.65 11.79 -0.19
N ASP A 204 -52.96 10.52 -0.45
CA ASP A 204 -54.27 9.96 -0.80
C ASP A 204 -54.77 9.06 0.35
#